data_d97a523d9b53224e420a04dd163d6e16
#
_entry.id   d97a523d9b53224e420a04dd163d6e16
#
_cell.length_a   1.000
_cell.length_b   1.000
_cell.length_c   1.000
_cell.angle_alpha   90.00
_cell.angle_beta   90.00
_cell.angle_gamma   90.00
#
_symmetry.space_group_name_H-M   'P 1'
#
loop_
_entity.id
_entity.type
_entity.pdbx_description
1 polymer ?
#
loop_
_entity_poly.entity_id
_entity_poly.type
_entity_poly.pdbx_seq_one_letter_code
_entity_poly.pdbx_strand_id
1 'polypeptide(L)'
;LITLEKVRQRAEADAKTYGYYLNPDPSFLQDLLDGLKTNEERYGYPSCPCRVASGNLELDRDIVCPCDYRDPDVAQYGACYCALYLRKDLYEGKTPINPIPERRPPEKQARAYAFSQASASSEEGKTQATKPAEQPTEVRKKLWYCKQCGYVVFREDPPYVCPICKAKREMFATIEIGTKG
;
A
#
# COMPACT_ATOMS: atom_id res chain seq x y z
N LEU A 1 5.78 -13.45 -16.68
CA LEU A 1 4.33 -13.53 -16.42
C LEU A 1 4.11 -13.75 -14.94
N ILE A 2 3.23 -12.97 -14.33
CA ILE A 2 2.79 -13.11 -12.95
C ILE A 2 1.77 -14.25 -12.90
N THR A 3 2.06 -15.27 -12.07
CA THR A 3 1.11 -16.38 -11.86
C THR A 3 0.39 -16.19 -10.53
N LEU A 4 -0.84 -16.65 -10.43
CA LEU A 4 -1.62 -16.61 -9.19
C LEU A 4 -0.89 -17.34 -8.05
N GLU A 5 -0.21 -18.43 -8.36
CA GLU A 5 0.60 -19.17 -7.40
C GLU A 5 1.72 -18.31 -6.79
N LYS A 6 2.41 -17.51 -7.59
CA LYS A 6 3.43 -16.56 -7.08
C LYS A 6 2.83 -15.48 -6.19
N VAL A 7 1.63 -14.98 -6.54
CA VAL A 7 0.92 -14.00 -5.71
C VAL A 7 0.55 -14.62 -4.37
N ARG A 8 0.01 -15.83 -4.37
CA ARG A 8 -0.31 -16.61 -3.16
C ARG A 8 0.91 -16.83 -2.28
N GLN A 9 2.00 -17.33 -2.84
CA GLN A 9 3.25 -17.60 -2.11
C GLN A 9 3.81 -16.33 -1.45
N ARG A 10 3.74 -15.17 -2.13
CA ARG A 10 4.15 -13.89 -1.53
C ARG A 10 3.25 -13.51 -0.35
N ALA A 11 1.93 -13.63 -0.50
CA ALA A 11 1.00 -13.31 0.57
C ALA A 11 1.19 -14.25 1.78
N GLU A 12 1.40 -15.55 1.56
CA GLU A 12 1.68 -16.53 2.61
C GLU A 12 3.01 -16.25 3.33
N ALA A 13 4.06 -15.95 2.56
CA ALA A 13 5.37 -15.62 3.12
C ALA A 13 5.31 -14.34 3.98
N ASP A 14 4.56 -13.33 3.50
CA ASP A 14 4.36 -12.08 4.23
C ASP A 14 3.51 -12.33 5.50
N ALA A 15 2.40 -13.05 5.41
CA ALA A 15 1.58 -13.42 6.56
C ALA A 15 2.43 -14.14 7.63
N LYS A 16 3.22 -15.13 7.23
CA LYS A 16 4.13 -15.86 8.13
C LYS A 16 5.16 -14.94 8.79
N THR A 17 5.75 -14.04 8.03
CA THR A 17 6.80 -13.12 8.52
C THR A 17 6.26 -12.20 9.61
N TYR A 18 5.02 -11.77 9.49
CA TYR A 18 4.40 -10.82 10.43
C TYR A 18 3.48 -11.49 11.48
N GLY A 19 3.35 -12.82 11.44
CA GLY A 19 2.50 -13.56 12.39
C GLY A 19 1.00 -13.38 12.12
N TYR A 20 0.63 -13.15 10.86
CA TYR A 20 -0.75 -13.05 10.40
C TYR A 20 -1.20 -14.34 9.71
N TYR A 21 -2.49 -14.42 9.43
CA TYR A 21 -3.15 -15.50 8.72
C TYR A 21 -3.85 -14.94 7.49
N LEU A 22 -3.87 -15.68 6.40
CA LEU A 22 -4.69 -15.33 5.25
C LEU A 22 -6.15 -15.64 5.54
N ASN A 23 -7.06 -14.95 4.86
CA ASN A 23 -8.50 -15.17 5.01
C ASN A 23 -8.84 -16.65 4.84
N PRO A 24 -9.58 -17.28 5.77
CA PRO A 24 -9.90 -18.71 5.69
C PRO A 24 -10.99 -19.06 4.66
N ASP A 25 -11.77 -18.07 4.17
CA ASP A 25 -12.73 -18.29 3.10
C ASP A 25 -11.99 -18.45 1.77
N PRO A 26 -12.02 -19.66 1.14
CA PRO A 26 -11.24 -19.93 -0.06
C PRO A 26 -11.67 -19.08 -1.26
N SER A 27 -12.98 -18.81 -1.40
CA SER A 27 -13.52 -18.00 -2.50
C SER A 27 -13.11 -16.55 -2.36
N PHE A 28 -13.31 -16.00 -1.18
CA PHE A 28 -12.94 -14.62 -0.88
C PHE A 28 -11.41 -14.39 -1.00
N LEU A 29 -10.61 -15.33 -0.48
CA LEU A 29 -9.16 -15.29 -0.64
C LEU A 29 -8.74 -15.32 -2.11
N GLN A 30 -9.37 -16.19 -2.90
CA GLN A 30 -9.10 -16.28 -4.33
C GLN A 30 -9.38 -14.95 -5.05
N ASP A 31 -10.51 -14.31 -4.79
CA ASP A 31 -10.88 -13.02 -5.38
C ASP A 31 -9.86 -11.92 -5.06
N LEU A 32 -9.35 -11.90 -3.83
CA LEU A 32 -8.31 -10.94 -3.42
C LEU A 32 -6.98 -11.19 -4.12
N LEU A 33 -6.58 -12.46 -4.27
CA LEU A 33 -5.34 -12.82 -4.96
C LEU A 33 -5.42 -12.54 -6.46
N ASP A 34 -6.58 -12.79 -7.07
CA ASP A 34 -6.84 -12.44 -8.48
C ASP A 34 -6.86 -10.92 -8.69
N GLY A 35 -7.42 -10.17 -7.75
CA GLY A 35 -7.36 -8.72 -7.75
C GLY A 35 -5.93 -8.18 -7.66
N LEU A 36 -5.10 -8.74 -6.77
CA LEU A 36 -3.67 -8.41 -6.67
C LEU A 36 -2.91 -8.72 -7.95
N LYS A 37 -3.16 -9.90 -8.53
CA LYS A 37 -2.57 -10.32 -9.81
C LYS A 37 -2.94 -9.34 -10.93
N THR A 38 -4.22 -9.04 -11.05
CA THR A 38 -4.75 -8.12 -12.05
C THR A 38 -4.13 -6.73 -11.94
N ASN A 39 -4.00 -6.21 -10.72
CA ASN A 39 -3.37 -4.93 -10.47
C ASN A 39 -1.88 -4.94 -10.82
N GLU A 40 -1.18 -6.03 -10.48
CA GLU A 40 0.24 -6.17 -10.83
C GLU A 40 0.47 -6.29 -12.34
N GLU A 41 -0.41 -6.99 -13.06
CA GLU A 41 -0.38 -7.05 -14.53
C GLU A 41 -0.71 -5.71 -15.19
N ARG A 42 -1.66 -4.95 -14.60
CA ARG A 42 -2.10 -3.65 -15.14
C ARG A 42 -1.12 -2.52 -14.84
N TYR A 43 -0.58 -2.45 -13.66
CA TYR A 43 0.17 -1.30 -13.16
C TYR A 43 1.67 -1.59 -12.97
N GLY A 44 2.09 -2.87 -13.05
CA GLY A 44 3.46 -3.28 -12.76
C GLY A 44 3.78 -3.44 -11.27
N TYR A 45 2.78 -3.30 -10.37
CA TYR A 45 2.90 -3.49 -8.93
C TYR A 45 1.57 -3.97 -8.31
N PRO A 46 1.61 -4.79 -7.24
CA PRO A 46 0.42 -5.36 -6.62
C PRO A 46 -0.26 -4.34 -5.69
N SER A 47 -0.97 -3.35 -6.24
CA SER A 47 -1.78 -2.44 -5.43
C SER A 47 -2.93 -3.17 -4.76
N CYS A 48 -3.34 -2.68 -3.57
CA CYS A 48 -4.46 -3.23 -2.81
C CYS A 48 -5.73 -3.28 -3.68
N PRO A 49 -6.40 -4.45 -3.83
CA PRO A 49 -7.56 -4.58 -4.71
C PRO A 49 -8.80 -3.83 -4.20
N CYS A 50 -8.82 -3.49 -2.89
CA CYS A 50 -9.93 -2.79 -2.26
C CYS A 50 -9.73 -1.27 -2.19
N ARG A 51 -8.69 -0.72 -2.85
CA ARG A 51 -8.43 0.71 -2.91
C ARG A 51 -8.25 1.17 -4.34
N VAL A 52 -8.65 2.40 -4.61
CA VAL A 52 -8.46 3.00 -5.93
C VAL A 52 -6.98 3.28 -6.15
N ALA A 53 -6.40 2.58 -7.13
CA ALA A 53 -5.05 2.82 -7.61
C ALA A 53 -5.05 3.88 -8.71
N SER A 54 -4.05 4.74 -8.70
CA SER A 54 -3.86 5.77 -9.74
C SER A 54 -3.21 5.20 -11.01
N GLY A 55 -2.51 4.07 -10.91
CA GLY A 55 -1.61 3.57 -11.94
C GLY A 55 -0.21 4.22 -11.92
N ASN A 56 0.03 5.12 -10.97
CA ASN A 56 1.34 5.74 -10.74
C ASN A 56 1.92 5.22 -9.41
N LEU A 57 3.02 4.49 -9.49
CA LEU A 57 3.64 3.87 -8.31
C LEU A 57 3.97 4.88 -7.20
N GLU A 58 4.37 6.11 -7.54
CA GLU A 58 4.72 7.12 -6.54
C GLU A 58 3.50 7.58 -5.73
N LEU A 59 2.32 7.66 -6.37
CA LEU A 59 1.07 8.01 -5.71
C LEU A 59 0.46 6.83 -4.95
N ASP A 60 0.79 5.60 -5.36
CA ASP A 60 0.19 4.37 -4.86
C ASP A 60 1.10 3.58 -3.92
N ARG A 61 2.31 4.08 -3.60
CA ARG A 61 3.26 3.36 -2.72
C ARG A 61 2.65 2.92 -1.40
N ASP A 62 1.79 3.73 -0.83
CA ASP A 62 1.13 3.47 0.44
C ASP A 62 0.09 2.35 0.38
N ILE A 63 -0.38 2.00 -0.84
CA ILE A 63 -1.35 0.93 -1.07
C ILE A 63 -0.79 -0.29 -1.81
N VAL A 64 0.52 -0.33 -2.09
CA VAL A 64 1.18 -1.55 -2.58
C VAL A 64 1.10 -2.63 -1.50
N CYS A 65 0.58 -3.80 -1.85
CA CYS A 65 0.40 -4.90 -0.90
C CYS A 65 1.72 -5.59 -0.54
N PRO A 66 2.04 -5.76 0.74
CA PRO A 66 1.31 -5.35 1.94
C PRO A 66 1.36 -3.82 2.17
N CYS A 67 0.19 -3.19 2.26
CA CYS A 67 0.09 -1.74 2.32
C CYS A 67 0.55 -1.17 3.68
N ASP A 68 0.88 0.14 3.69
CA ASP A 68 1.32 0.84 4.91
C ASP A 68 0.26 0.81 6.03
N TYR A 69 -1.00 0.58 5.68
CA TYR A 69 -2.15 0.57 6.60
C TYR A 69 -2.43 -0.81 7.20
N ARG A 70 -1.84 -1.90 6.66
CA ARG A 70 -2.10 -3.28 7.12
C ARG A 70 -1.86 -3.46 8.61
N ASP A 71 -0.67 -3.12 9.09
CA ASP A 71 -0.29 -3.38 10.47
C ASP A 71 -1.13 -2.59 11.49
N PRO A 72 -1.38 -1.28 11.31
CA PRO A 72 -2.29 -0.55 12.19
C PRO A 72 -3.74 -1.03 12.10
N ASP A 73 -4.22 -1.47 10.94
CA ASP A 73 -5.57 -2.02 10.80
C ASP A 73 -5.69 -3.37 11.54
N VAL A 74 -4.73 -4.28 11.34
CA VAL A 74 -4.72 -5.58 12.04
C VAL A 74 -4.58 -5.39 13.55
N ALA A 75 -3.76 -4.44 14.00
CA ALA A 75 -3.61 -4.16 15.43
C ALA A 75 -4.92 -3.65 16.07
N GLN A 76 -5.64 -2.79 15.37
CA GLN A 76 -6.86 -2.15 15.90
C GLN A 76 -8.10 -3.00 15.69
N TYR A 77 -8.27 -3.61 14.51
CA TYR A 77 -9.50 -4.27 14.10
C TYR A 77 -9.36 -5.79 13.94
N GLY A 78 -8.13 -6.32 13.99
CA GLY A 78 -7.85 -7.74 13.80
C GLY A 78 -7.69 -8.18 12.34
N ALA A 79 -7.96 -7.29 11.37
CA ALA A 79 -7.81 -7.55 9.95
C ALA A 79 -7.31 -6.30 9.23
N CYS A 80 -6.65 -6.46 8.07
CA CYS A 80 -6.38 -5.33 7.18
C CYS A 80 -7.66 -4.92 6.43
N TYR A 81 -7.68 -3.73 5.83
CA TYR A 81 -8.85 -3.15 5.18
C TYR A 81 -9.57 -4.09 4.20
N CYS A 82 -8.84 -4.88 3.42
CA CYS A 82 -9.41 -5.87 2.51
C CYS A 82 -9.61 -7.27 3.13
N ALA A 83 -9.34 -7.45 4.43
CA ALA A 83 -9.40 -8.72 5.13
C ALA A 83 -8.58 -9.86 4.49
N LEU A 84 -7.49 -9.52 3.77
CA LEU A 84 -6.53 -10.51 3.28
C LEU A 84 -5.69 -11.07 4.43
N TYR A 85 -5.22 -10.18 5.33
CA TYR A 85 -4.40 -10.52 6.49
C TYR A 85 -5.22 -10.38 7.77
N LEU A 86 -5.27 -11.44 8.54
CA LEU A 86 -6.06 -11.54 9.76
C LEU A 86 -5.18 -11.85 10.98
N ARG A 87 -5.60 -11.38 12.12
CA ARG A 87 -5.13 -11.85 13.42
C ARG A 87 -5.73 -13.23 13.70
N LYS A 88 -5.07 -14.01 14.56
CA LYS A 88 -5.42 -15.41 14.86
C LYS A 88 -6.86 -15.61 15.33
N ASP A 89 -7.37 -14.73 16.16
CA ASP A 89 -8.73 -14.82 16.70
C ASP A 89 -9.83 -14.69 15.62
N LEU A 90 -9.61 -13.83 14.62
CA LEU A 90 -10.50 -13.70 13.48
C LEU A 90 -10.37 -14.90 12.52
N TYR A 91 -9.13 -15.35 12.28
CA TYR A 91 -8.85 -16.53 11.45
C TYR A 91 -9.52 -17.79 12.02
N GLU A 92 -9.50 -17.98 13.34
CA GLU A 92 -10.14 -19.11 14.03
C GLU A 92 -11.66 -18.96 14.20
N GLY A 93 -12.24 -17.86 13.69
CA GLY A 93 -13.69 -17.59 13.79
C GLY A 93 -14.18 -17.28 15.22
N LYS A 94 -13.27 -16.96 16.14
CA LYS A 94 -13.62 -16.57 17.53
C LYS A 94 -14.23 -15.19 17.60
N THR A 95 -13.85 -14.32 16.66
CA THR A 95 -14.33 -12.95 16.54
C THR A 95 -14.78 -12.73 15.11
N PRO A 96 -15.94 -12.08 14.86
CA PRO A 96 -16.38 -11.77 13.51
C PRO A 96 -15.49 -10.71 12.86
N ILE A 97 -15.33 -10.79 11.56
CA ILE A 97 -14.69 -9.74 10.77
C ILE A 97 -15.73 -8.62 10.55
N ASN A 98 -15.48 -7.46 11.12
CA ASN A 98 -16.33 -6.28 10.94
C ASN A 98 -15.75 -5.37 9.84
N PRO A 99 -16.57 -4.51 9.20
CA PRO A 99 -16.12 -3.51 8.27
C PRO A 99 -15.03 -2.62 8.90
N ILE A 100 -13.92 -2.45 8.19
CA ILE A 100 -12.77 -1.68 8.66
C ILE A 100 -12.83 -0.29 8.01
N PRO A 101 -12.77 0.79 8.81
CA PRO A 101 -12.75 2.14 8.27
C PRO A 101 -11.54 2.38 7.37
N GLU A 102 -11.73 3.14 6.28
CA GLU A 102 -10.62 3.53 5.40
C GLU A 102 -9.64 4.45 6.16
N ARG A 103 -8.39 4.03 6.22
CA ARG A 103 -7.30 4.75 6.88
C ARG A 103 -6.46 5.59 5.92
N ARG A 104 -6.58 5.34 4.62
CA ARG A 104 -5.88 6.15 3.62
C ARG A 104 -6.40 7.59 3.69
N PRO A 105 -5.51 8.60 3.83
CA PRO A 105 -5.93 10.00 3.90
C PRO A 105 -6.78 10.42 2.68
N PRO A 106 -7.89 11.17 2.88
CA PRO A 106 -8.77 11.59 1.79
C PRO A 106 -8.06 12.33 0.65
N GLU A 107 -7.06 13.13 0.97
CA GLU A 107 -6.24 13.86 -0.01
C GLU A 107 -5.41 12.92 -0.91
N LYS A 108 -4.92 11.80 -0.37
CA LYS A 108 -4.23 10.78 -1.17
C LYS A 108 -5.21 10.01 -2.07
N GLN A 109 -6.41 9.72 -1.55
CA GLN A 109 -7.48 9.09 -2.33
C GLN A 109 -7.90 9.99 -3.49
N ALA A 110 -8.15 11.29 -3.22
CA ALA A 110 -8.55 12.25 -4.24
C ALA A 110 -7.48 12.42 -5.33
N ARG A 111 -6.20 12.47 -4.95
CA ARG A 111 -5.07 12.55 -5.91
C ARG A 111 -5.00 11.31 -6.80
N ALA A 112 -5.13 10.10 -6.22
CA ALA A 112 -5.13 8.86 -6.98
C ALA A 112 -6.29 8.82 -7.97
N TYR A 113 -7.48 9.21 -7.52
CA TYR A 113 -8.68 9.26 -8.34
C TYR A 113 -8.57 10.25 -9.50
N ALA A 114 -8.11 11.48 -9.23
CA ALA A 114 -7.90 12.49 -10.27
C ALA A 114 -6.88 12.04 -11.32
N PHE A 115 -5.81 11.39 -10.90
CA PHE A 115 -4.79 10.88 -11.82
C PHE A 115 -5.33 9.73 -12.68
N SER A 116 -6.08 8.80 -12.11
CA SER A 116 -6.67 7.69 -12.85
C SER A 116 -7.68 8.15 -13.91
N GLN A 117 -8.46 9.20 -13.63
CA GLN A 117 -9.37 9.79 -14.61
C GLN A 117 -8.63 10.51 -15.75
N ALA A 118 -7.58 11.26 -15.43
CA ALA A 118 -6.78 11.95 -16.44
C ALA A 118 -6.11 10.96 -17.40
N SER A 119 -5.67 9.80 -16.90
CA SER A 119 -5.07 8.74 -17.70
C SER A 119 -6.10 8.02 -18.59
N ALA A 120 -7.32 7.83 -18.11
CA ALA A 120 -8.40 7.19 -18.88
C ALA A 120 -8.89 8.07 -20.05
N SER A 121 -8.92 9.40 -19.85
CA SER A 121 -9.32 10.34 -20.93
C SER A 121 -8.25 10.51 -22.03
N SER A 122 -7.03 10.06 -21.81
CA SER A 122 -5.94 10.15 -22.79
C SER A 122 -5.86 8.94 -23.74
N GLU A 123 -6.62 7.87 -23.50
CA GLU A 123 -6.63 6.68 -24.38
C GLU A 123 -7.64 6.78 -25.55
N GLU A 124 -8.59 7.71 -25.52
CA GLU A 124 -9.58 7.90 -26.60
C GLU A 124 -9.16 8.89 -27.71
N GLY A 125 -7.91 9.38 -27.70
CA GLY A 125 -7.45 10.36 -28.68
C GLY A 125 -5.99 10.22 -29.04
N LYS A 126 -5.63 9.28 -29.92
CA LYS A 126 -4.35 9.38 -30.65
C LYS A 126 -4.45 10.51 -31.68
N THR A 127 -4.06 11.72 -31.31
CA THR A 127 -3.40 12.70 -32.19
C THR A 127 -2.81 13.86 -31.38
N GLN A 128 -1.50 14.05 -31.57
CA GLN A 128 -0.67 15.23 -31.35
C GLN A 128 -0.49 15.80 -29.92
N ALA A 129 0.80 15.78 -29.57
CA ALA A 129 1.39 16.42 -28.41
C ALA A 129 1.10 17.93 -28.36
N THR A 130 0.51 18.35 -27.24
CA THR A 130 0.80 19.66 -26.66
C THR A 130 0.90 19.47 -25.15
N LYS A 131 2.05 19.81 -24.58
CA LYS A 131 2.30 19.85 -23.13
C LYS A 131 1.23 20.70 -22.43
N PRO A 132 0.54 20.19 -21.40
CA PRO A 132 -0.12 21.06 -20.44
C PRO A 132 0.95 21.59 -19.46
N ALA A 133 0.83 22.86 -19.14
CA ALA A 133 1.69 23.53 -18.17
C ALA A 133 1.64 22.82 -16.82
N GLU A 134 2.81 22.40 -16.36
CA GLU A 134 3.07 21.93 -15.01
C GLU A 134 2.78 23.03 -14.00
N GLN A 135 1.87 22.75 -13.07
CA GLN A 135 2.07 23.26 -11.72
C GLN A 135 2.63 22.12 -10.90
N PRO A 136 3.92 22.11 -10.57
CA PRO A 136 4.51 21.08 -9.73
C PRO A 136 4.10 21.36 -8.28
N THR A 137 3.17 20.58 -7.75
CA THR A 137 3.19 20.34 -6.31
C THR A 137 4.43 19.48 -6.06
N GLU A 138 5.54 20.13 -5.70
CA GLU A 138 6.75 19.46 -5.25
C GLU A 138 6.40 18.47 -4.13
N VAL A 139 6.31 17.20 -4.49
CA VAL A 139 6.27 16.12 -3.49
C VAL A 139 7.66 16.08 -2.87
N ARG A 140 7.82 16.77 -1.76
CA ARG A 140 9.11 16.83 -1.04
C ARG A 140 9.34 15.52 -0.33
N LYS A 141 9.91 14.55 -1.04
CA LYS A 141 10.41 13.31 -0.44
C LYS A 141 11.45 13.67 0.62
N LYS A 142 11.32 13.09 1.80
CA LYS A 142 12.21 13.28 2.94
C LYS A 142 12.98 11.99 3.20
N LEU A 143 14.19 12.13 3.69
CA LEU A 143 14.97 11.01 4.18
C LEU A 143 14.59 10.80 5.65
N TRP A 144 14.02 9.64 5.96
CA TRP A 144 13.62 9.25 7.31
C TRP A 144 14.56 8.19 7.85
N TYR A 145 14.85 8.23 9.14
CA TYR A 145 15.58 7.17 9.82
C TYR A 145 14.84 6.72 11.07
N CYS A 146 14.89 5.43 11.33
CA CYS A 146 14.37 4.85 12.57
C CYS A 146 15.37 5.10 13.69
N LYS A 147 14.98 5.83 14.73
CA LYS A 147 15.82 6.14 15.90
C LYS A 147 16.27 4.90 16.67
N GLN A 148 15.54 3.78 16.55
CA GLN A 148 15.82 2.56 17.28
C GLN A 148 16.86 1.68 16.61
N CYS A 149 16.81 1.52 15.26
CA CYS A 149 17.68 0.58 14.55
C CYS A 149 18.49 1.19 13.40
N GLY A 150 18.31 2.49 13.12
CA GLY A 150 19.02 3.17 12.04
C GLY A 150 18.51 2.89 10.64
N TYR A 151 17.41 2.12 10.46
CA TYR A 151 16.83 1.90 9.14
C TYR A 151 16.47 3.22 8.48
N VAL A 152 16.91 3.41 7.23
CA VAL A 152 16.72 4.64 6.47
C VAL A 152 15.76 4.38 5.31
N VAL A 153 14.84 5.32 5.07
CA VAL A 153 13.88 5.25 3.96
C VAL A 153 13.63 6.64 3.38
N PHE A 154 13.55 6.72 2.05
CA PHE A 154 13.29 7.95 1.31
C PHE A 154 11.84 7.97 0.81
N ARG A 155 10.97 8.71 1.50
CA ARG A 155 9.51 8.80 1.24
C ARG A 155 8.97 10.16 1.67
N GLU A 156 7.73 10.44 1.23
CA GLU A 156 6.97 11.60 1.72
C GLU A 156 6.71 11.48 3.24
N ASP A 157 6.25 10.31 3.68
CA ASP A 157 5.94 9.98 5.07
C ASP A 157 6.72 8.73 5.54
N PRO A 158 7.06 8.63 6.82
CA PRO A 158 7.69 7.43 7.34
C PRO A 158 6.69 6.26 7.39
N PRO A 159 7.15 5.01 7.31
CA PRO A 159 6.29 3.84 7.45
C PRO A 159 5.65 3.79 8.84
N TYR A 160 4.46 3.20 8.94
CA TYR A 160 3.76 3.06 10.23
C TYR A 160 4.51 2.19 11.23
N VAL A 161 5.26 1.21 10.71
CA VAL A 161 6.08 0.30 11.50
C VAL A 161 7.41 0.09 10.78
N CYS A 162 8.50 0.14 11.54
CA CYS A 162 9.83 -0.12 11.00
C CYS A 162 9.93 -1.59 10.51
N PRO A 163 10.31 -1.84 9.25
CA PRO A 163 10.39 -3.20 8.72
C PRO A 163 11.47 -4.04 9.42
N ILE A 164 12.49 -3.40 10.02
CA ILE A 164 13.60 -4.08 10.68
C ILE A 164 13.30 -4.38 12.14
N CYS A 165 13.03 -3.35 12.96
CA CYS A 165 12.91 -3.51 14.41
C CYS A 165 11.47 -3.43 14.95
N LYS A 166 10.48 -3.29 14.06
CA LYS A 166 9.05 -3.18 14.39
C LYS A 166 8.68 -1.96 15.27
N ALA A 167 9.58 -0.98 15.39
CA ALA A 167 9.29 0.27 16.06
C ALA A 167 8.15 1.02 15.39
N LYS A 168 7.33 1.69 16.19
CA LYS A 168 6.20 2.48 15.69
C LYS A 168 6.67 3.72 14.91
N ARG A 169 5.75 4.32 14.14
CA ARG A 169 5.97 5.49 13.29
C ARG A 169 6.65 6.67 14.03
N GLU A 170 6.31 6.88 15.30
CA GLU A 170 6.84 7.96 16.14
C GLU A 170 8.36 7.84 16.38
N MET A 171 8.92 6.66 16.12
CA MET A 171 10.36 6.42 16.20
C MET A 171 11.13 6.84 14.95
N PHE A 172 10.47 7.35 13.92
CA PHE A 172 11.13 7.91 12.75
C PHE A 172 11.37 9.41 12.90
N ALA A 173 12.52 9.85 12.44
CA ALA A 173 12.88 11.26 12.32
C ALA A 173 13.45 11.56 10.94
N THR A 174 13.35 12.80 10.50
CA THR A 174 13.94 13.28 9.25
C THR A 174 15.44 13.50 9.41
N ILE A 175 16.20 13.17 8.37
CA ILE A 175 17.60 13.55 8.25
C ILE A 175 17.64 14.88 7.47
N GLU A 176 18.11 15.93 8.12
CA GLU A 176 18.45 17.18 7.44
C GLU A 176 19.85 17.04 6.84
N ILE A 177 19.94 16.96 5.54
CA ILE A 177 21.24 17.01 4.84
C ILE A 177 21.61 18.50 4.76
N GLY A 178 22.42 18.96 5.70
CA GLY A 178 22.97 20.30 5.67
C GLY A 178 23.93 20.43 4.48
N THR A 179 23.52 21.16 3.44
CA THR A 179 24.44 21.67 2.44
C THR A 179 25.23 22.79 3.09
N LYS A 180 26.46 22.50 3.54
CA LYS A 180 27.45 23.57 3.76
C LYS A 180 27.82 24.11 2.40
N GLY A 181 27.35 25.33 2.09
CA GLY A 181 27.88 26.14 1.01
C GLY A 181 29.30 26.61 1.33
#